data_d2210e12fb4c46cf620c128dcdfc4ada
#
_entry.id   d2210e12fb4c46cf620c128dcdfc4ada
#
_cell.length_a   1.000
_cell.length_b   1.000
_cell.length_c   1.000
_cell.angle_alpha   90.00
_cell.angle_beta   90.00
_cell.angle_gamma   90.00
#
_symmetry.space_group_name_H-M   'P 1'
#
loop_
_entity.id
_entity.type
_entity.pdbx_description
1 polymer ?
#
loop_
_entity_poly.entity_id
_entity_poly.type
_entity_poly.pdbx_seq_one_letter_code
_entity_poly.pdbx_strand_id
1 'polypeptide(L)'
;TVAHLAQLGVAQMNALDAARLGLDTVTHYYGHFEALLKDYVVQPWPVDMNYSDEQYRFGQVARLWDKIHPPGSPEWQDYLQEHIELGTVFDPTMTIYAAGRDLMRARTAEWHDQYTLPSLMDFFSPSRKRHGSFWFYWTTEDEVAWRNFYHVWMRLVNDYKKLGGRITCGSDSGFIYKTYGFGYIEELELLQEAGFHPLEVLQCAT
;
A
#
# COMPACT_ATOMS: atom_id res chain seq x y z
N THR A 1 -7.13 -4.94 17.65
CA THR A 1 -7.97 -4.50 16.50
C THR A 1 -7.10 -4.26 15.28
N VAL A 2 -7.58 -4.66 14.09
CA VAL A 2 -6.92 -4.44 12.80
C VAL A 2 -7.89 -3.72 11.89
N ALA A 3 -7.42 -2.73 11.13
CA ALA A 3 -8.27 -2.05 10.17
C ALA A 3 -7.58 -1.83 8.82
N HIS A 4 -8.37 -2.07 7.79
CA HIS A 4 -8.19 -1.53 6.45
C HIS A 4 -8.91 -0.18 6.42
N LEU A 5 -8.16 0.91 6.40
CA LEU A 5 -8.74 2.25 6.34
C LEU A 5 -9.25 2.58 4.93
N ALA A 6 -10.24 3.46 4.83
CA ALA A 6 -10.66 3.96 3.54
C ALA A 6 -9.63 4.94 2.96
N GLN A 7 -9.50 4.93 1.64
CA GLN A 7 -8.77 6.00 0.97
C GLN A 7 -9.43 7.34 1.22
N LEU A 8 -8.65 8.32 1.60
CA LEU A 8 -9.11 9.65 1.94
C LEU A 8 -9.57 10.46 0.74
N GLY A 9 -10.65 11.09 0.92
CA GLY A 9 -11.60 11.67 0.02
C GLY A 9 -12.98 11.16 0.38
N VAL A 10 -13.05 10.02 1.11
CA VAL A 10 -14.29 9.37 1.53
C VAL A 10 -14.45 9.37 3.05
N ALA A 11 -13.34 9.33 3.79
CA ALA A 11 -13.33 9.39 5.25
C ALA A 11 -12.44 10.53 5.74
N GLN A 12 -12.84 11.16 6.84
CA GLN A 12 -12.08 12.23 7.49
C GLN A 12 -11.09 11.69 8.54
N MET A 13 -10.82 10.38 8.53
CA MET A 13 -9.95 9.72 9.50
C MET A 13 -8.73 9.17 8.79
N ASN A 14 -7.54 9.59 9.21
CA ASN A 14 -6.28 9.04 8.75
C ASN A 14 -5.74 7.96 9.71
N ALA A 15 -4.57 7.40 9.40
CA ALA A 15 -3.98 6.31 10.20
C ALA A 15 -3.65 6.74 11.64
N LEU A 16 -3.19 7.98 11.83
CA LEU A 16 -2.86 8.50 13.15
C LEU A 16 -4.11 8.75 13.99
N ASP A 17 -5.18 9.29 13.40
CA ASP A 17 -6.45 9.47 14.07
C ASP A 17 -7.03 8.13 14.54
N ALA A 18 -6.94 7.11 13.69
CA ALA A 18 -7.40 5.76 14.03
C ALA A 18 -6.56 5.15 15.18
N ALA A 19 -5.23 5.34 15.14
CA ALA A 19 -4.34 4.91 16.23
C ALA A 19 -4.66 5.60 17.56
N ARG A 20 -4.90 6.91 17.54
CA ARG A 20 -5.34 7.69 18.72
C ARG A 20 -6.66 7.19 19.31
N LEU A 21 -7.53 6.62 18.49
CA LEU A 21 -8.78 5.98 18.91
C LEU A 21 -8.62 4.54 19.39
N GLY A 22 -7.40 4.02 19.40
CA GLY A 22 -7.08 2.69 19.93
C GLY A 22 -7.02 1.58 18.88
N LEU A 23 -6.77 1.91 17.61
CA LEU A 23 -6.49 0.92 16.58
C LEU A 23 -5.08 0.35 16.80
N ASP A 24 -4.96 -0.98 16.90
CA ASP A 24 -3.67 -1.64 17.16
C ASP A 24 -2.85 -1.83 15.86
N THR A 25 -3.50 -2.12 14.73
CA THR A 25 -2.82 -2.44 13.47
C THR A 25 -3.46 -1.73 12.29
N VAL A 26 -2.64 -1.03 11.50
CA VAL A 26 -3.04 -0.43 10.22
C VAL A 26 -2.52 -1.31 9.10
N THR A 27 -3.42 -1.73 8.19
CA THR A 27 -3.04 -2.45 6.98
C THR A 27 -2.88 -1.51 5.79
N HIS A 28 -2.01 -1.87 4.86
CA HIS A 28 -1.73 -1.13 3.64
C HIS A 28 -1.11 0.26 3.89
N TYR A 29 -1.22 1.11 2.90
CA TYR A 29 -0.78 2.51 2.94
C TYR A 29 -1.91 3.48 3.31
N TYR A 30 -3.14 3.01 3.36
CA TYR A 30 -4.31 3.88 3.56
C TYR A 30 -4.23 4.65 4.88
N GLY A 31 -4.39 5.95 4.77
CA GLY A 31 -4.34 6.86 5.90
C GLY A 31 -2.95 7.32 6.30
N HIS A 32 -1.87 6.63 5.90
CA HIS A 32 -0.50 7.04 6.21
C HIS A 32 -0.08 8.30 5.44
N PHE A 33 -0.27 8.29 4.11
CA PHE A 33 0.08 9.43 3.26
C PHE A 33 -0.81 10.62 3.52
N GLU A 34 -2.07 10.37 3.80
CA GLU A 34 -3.04 11.41 4.09
C GLU A 34 -2.75 12.12 5.43
N ALA A 35 -2.23 11.41 6.42
CA ALA A 35 -1.78 12.00 7.67
C ALA A 35 -0.55 12.94 7.48
N LEU A 36 0.16 12.78 6.38
CA LEU A 36 1.37 13.52 6.05
C LEU A 36 1.16 14.60 4.97
N LEU A 37 -0.05 14.85 4.49
CA LEU A 37 -0.33 15.88 3.49
C LEU A 37 0.07 17.27 3.97
N LYS A 38 0.76 18.06 3.10
CA LYS A 38 1.25 19.42 3.43
C LYS A 38 0.13 20.44 3.53
N ASP A 39 -0.78 20.43 2.58
CA ASP A 39 -1.74 21.51 2.37
C ASP A 39 -3.19 21.06 2.50
N TYR A 40 -3.42 19.78 2.83
CA TYR A 40 -4.74 19.17 2.86
C TYR A 40 -4.89 18.28 4.08
N VAL A 41 -6.11 18.27 4.64
CA VAL A 41 -6.49 17.31 5.69
C VAL A 41 -6.94 15.97 5.07
N VAL A 42 -7.50 16.04 3.85
CA VAL A 42 -7.95 14.89 3.07
C VAL A 42 -7.51 15.06 1.61
N GLN A 43 -7.44 13.95 0.88
CA GLN A 43 -7.12 13.99 -0.53
C GLN A 43 -8.16 14.83 -1.30
N PRO A 44 -7.74 15.83 -2.12
CA PRO A 44 -8.67 16.74 -2.80
C PRO A 44 -9.27 16.10 -4.06
N TRP A 45 -10.23 15.21 -3.86
CA TRP A 45 -10.96 14.59 -4.95
C TRP A 45 -12.11 15.48 -5.45
N PRO A 46 -12.49 15.39 -6.74
CA PRO A 46 -13.65 16.07 -7.25
C PRO A 46 -14.92 15.72 -6.49
N VAL A 47 -15.86 16.67 -6.37
CA VAL A 47 -17.10 16.48 -5.63
C VAL A 47 -17.98 15.36 -6.23
N ASP A 48 -17.89 15.17 -7.54
CA ASP A 48 -18.60 14.14 -8.31
C ASP A 48 -17.80 12.85 -8.53
N MET A 49 -16.70 12.67 -7.80
CA MET A 49 -15.85 11.50 -7.91
C MET A 49 -16.62 10.23 -7.59
N ASN A 50 -16.59 9.30 -8.53
CA ASN A 50 -17.14 7.96 -8.33
C ASN A 50 -16.09 7.08 -7.63
N TYR A 51 -16.32 6.77 -6.37
CA TYR A 51 -15.41 5.92 -5.59
C TYR A 51 -15.21 4.52 -6.19
N SER A 52 -16.18 4.01 -6.94
CA SER A 52 -16.07 2.74 -7.65
C SER A 52 -15.21 2.80 -8.91
N ASP A 53 -14.78 3.99 -9.35
CA ASP A 53 -13.76 4.12 -10.39
C ASP A 53 -12.36 3.86 -9.79
N GLU A 54 -12.03 2.59 -9.69
CA GLU A 54 -10.77 2.15 -9.08
C GLU A 54 -9.55 2.63 -9.85
N GLN A 55 -9.65 2.69 -11.18
CA GLN A 55 -8.51 3.17 -11.98
C GLN A 55 -8.18 4.62 -11.68
N TYR A 56 -9.19 5.49 -11.64
CA TYR A 56 -9.01 6.88 -11.23
C TYR A 56 -8.46 6.96 -9.81
N ARG A 57 -9.09 6.26 -8.87
CA ARG A 57 -8.72 6.26 -7.46
C ARG A 57 -7.26 5.85 -7.23
N PHE A 58 -6.84 4.72 -7.79
CA PHE A 58 -5.46 4.25 -7.65
C PHE A 58 -4.46 5.08 -8.45
N GLY A 59 -4.86 5.65 -9.57
CA GLY A 59 -4.05 6.63 -10.30
C GLY A 59 -3.79 7.90 -9.48
N GLN A 60 -4.79 8.39 -8.74
CA GLN A 60 -4.64 9.58 -7.88
C GLN A 60 -3.81 9.29 -6.62
N VAL A 61 -4.02 8.12 -5.99
CA VAL A 61 -3.23 7.70 -4.84
C VAL A 61 -1.74 7.65 -5.16
N ALA A 62 -1.39 7.11 -6.32
CA ALA A 62 0.00 7.04 -6.75
C ALA A 62 0.71 8.42 -6.78
N ARG A 63 -0.05 9.49 -6.95
CA ARG A 63 0.46 10.86 -7.04
C ARG A 63 0.51 11.59 -5.68
N LEU A 64 0.30 10.87 -4.57
CA LEU A 64 0.44 11.47 -3.23
C LEU A 64 1.90 11.60 -2.78
N TRP A 65 2.81 10.87 -3.38
CA TRP A 65 4.21 10.79 -2.95
C TRP A 65 4.92 12.15 -2.88
N ASP A 66 4.55 13.13 -3.70
CA ASP A 66 5.13 14.48 -3.74
C ASP A 66 4.30 15.53 -2.98
N LYS A 67 3.10 15.17 -2.51
CA LYS A 67 2.18 16.06 -1.79
C LYS A 67 2.32 15.99 -0.29
N ILE A 68 3.07 15.04 0.21
CA ILE A 68 3.30 14.85 1.64
C ILE A 68 4.55 15.57 2.14
N HIS A 69 4.65 15.75 3.44
CA HIS A 69 5.89 16.15 4.10
C HIS A 69 7.00 15.14 3.74
N PRO A 70 8.18 15.62 3.29
CA PRO A 70 9.19 14.73 2.74
C PRO A 70 9.76 13.77 3.80
N PRO A 71 10.22 12.58 3.41
CA PRO A 71 10.90 11.67 4.30
C PRO A 71 12.04 12.36 5.08
N GLY A 72 12.02 12.20 6.40
CA GLY A 72 13.02 12.78 7.30
C GLY A 72 12.73 14.22 7.74
N SER A 73 11.65 14.86 7.29
CA SER A 73 11.19 16.15 7.84
C SER A 73 10.74 16.03 9.30
N PRO A 74 10.66 17.14 10.05
CA PRO A 74 10.12 17.10 11.41
C PRO A 74 8.73 16.45 11.50
N GLU A 75 7.81 16.82 10.60
CA GLU A 75 6.44 16.29 10.56
C GLU A 75 6.41 14.79 10.27
N TRP A 76 7.33 14.31 9.42
CA TRP A 76 7.51 12.88 9.17
C TRP A 76 7.99 12.14 10.42
N GLN A 77 8.96 12.71 11.13
CA GLN A 77 9.50 12.12 12.35
C GLN A 77 8.45 12.12 13.47
N ASP A 78 7.75 13.23 13.66
CA ASP A 78 6.69 13.36 14.66
C ASP A 78 5.56 12.34 14.42
N TYR A 79 5.16 12.18 13.15
CA TYR A 79 4.18 11.17 12.74
C TYR A 79 4.59 9.75 13.13
N LEU A 80 5.82 9.36 12.80
CA LEU A 80 6.33 8.04 13.14
C LEU A 80 6.49 7.85 14.64
N GLN A 81 7.01 8.87 15.34
CA GLN A 81 7.21 8.83 16.77
C GLN A 81 5.89 8.66 17.54
N GLU A 82 4.85 9.37 17.14
CA GLU A 82 3.53 9.22 17.77
C GLU A 82 2.95 7.82 17.58
N HIS A 83 3.10 7.21 16.40
CA HIS A 83 2.72 5.81 16.21
C HIS A 83 3.50 4.83 17.09
N ILE A 84 4.80 5.11 17.35
CA ILE A 84 5.60 4.33 18.32
C ILE A 84 5.00 4.44 19.73
N GLU A 85 4.69 5.65 20.17
CA GLU A 85 4.13 5.91 21.50
C GLU A 85 2.75 5.28 21.70
N LEU A 86 1.94 5.25 20.64
CA LEU A 86 0.65 4.56 20.61
C LEU A 86 0.77 3.03 20.47
N GLY A 87 1.97 2.51 20.19
CA GLY A 87 2.22 1.08 20.02
C GLY A 87 1.59 0.48 18.77
N THR A 88 1.31 1.28 17.75
CA THR A 88 0.68 0.83 16.51
C THR A 88 1.56 -0.19 15.77
N VAL A 89 0.95 -1.15 15.10
CA VAL A 89 1.62 -2.09 14.20
C VAL A 89 1.31 -1.70 12.76
N PHE A 90 2.31 -1.70 11.87
CA PHE A 90 2.07 -1.55 10.44
C PHE A 90 2.15 -2.91 9.75
N ASP A 91 1.11 -3.23 8.99
CA ASP A 91 1.04 -4.39 8.11
C ASP A 91 0.96 -3.90 6.66
N PRO A 92 2.10 -3.63 6.01
CA PRO A 92 2.11 -2.89 4.76
C PRO A 92 1.43 -3.62 3.61
N THR A 93 1.54 -4.95 3.52
CA THR A 93 0.97 -5.72 2.39
C THR A 93 1.30 -5.11 1.02
N MET A 94 2.57 -4.75 0.82
CA MET A 94 3.03 -4.09 -0.41
C MET A 94 2.76 -4.92 -1.66
N THR A 95 2.77 -6.22 -1.52
CA THR A 95 2.55 -7.20 -2.61
C THR A 95 1.27 -6.91 -3.39
N ILE A 96 0.15 -6.63 -2.73
CA ILE A 96 -1.14 -6.51 -3.42
C ILE A 96 -1.15 -5.36 -4.43
N TYR A 97 -0.38 -4.30 -4.20
CA TYR A 97 -0.30 -3.14 -5.09
C TYR A 97 0.89 -3.16 -6.06
N ALA A 98 1.74 -4.19 -6.01
CA ALA A 98 2.96 -4.26 -6.82
C ALA A 98 2.68 -4.22 -8.34
N ALA A 99 1.51 -4.72 -8.78
CA ALA A 99 1.06 -4.59 -10.17
C ALA A 99 0.89 -3.13 -10.61
N GLY A 100 0.64 -2.20 -9.70
CA GLY A 100 0.54 -0.77 -9.99
C GLY A 100 1.85 -0.20 -10.56
N ARG A 101 2.99 -0.68 -10.08
CA ARG A 101 4.32 -0.22 -10.52
C ARG A 101 4.92 -1.02 -11.68
N ASP A 102 4.42 -2.23 -11.95
CA ASP A 102 4.82 -3.09 -13.05
C ASP A 102 3.72 -4.12 -13.36
N LEU A 103 2.76 -3.67 -14.14
CA LEU A 103 1.58 -4.46 -14.48
C LEU A 103 1.95 -5.71 -15.29
N MET A 104 2.87 -5.57 -16.25
CA MET A 104 3.23 -6.69 -17.12
C MET A 104 3.98 -7.76 -16.36
N ARG A 105 4.89 -7.42 -15.46
CA ARG A 105 5.56 -8.37 -14.58
C ARG A 105 4.56 -9.15 -13.72
N ALA A 106 3.60 -8.45 -13.12
CA ALA A 106 2.58 -9.12 -12.31
C ALA A 106 1.70 -10.06 -13.14
N ARG A 107 1.29 -9.62 -14.34
CA ARG A 107 0.40 -10.38 -15.22
C ARG A 107 1.07 -11.60 -15.86
N THR A 108 2.37 -11.53 -16.13
CA THR A 108 3.12 -12.59 -16.83
C THR A 108 4.08 -13.35 -15.93
N ALA A 109 3.83 -13.33 -14.61
CA ALA A 109 4.64 -14.07 -13.66
C ALA A 109 4.64 -15.58 -14.02
N GLU A 110 5.83 -16.18 -14.03
CA GLU A 110 6.07 -17.55 -14.52
C GLU A 110 5.24 -18.63 -13.81
N TRP A 111 4.84 -18.39 -12.57
CA TRP A 111 4.04 -19.34 -11.80
C TRP A 111 2.55 -19.37 -12.21
N HIS A 112 2.07 -18.40 -12.99
CA HIS A 112 0.65 -18.34 -13.36
C HIS A 112 0.23 -19.56 -14.20
N ASP A 113 1.09 -20.02 -15.11
CA ASP A 113 0.80 -21.15 -15.98
C ASP A 113 0.62 -22.47 -15.23
N GLN A 114 1.28 -22.61 -14.07
CA GLN A 114 1.32 -23.89 -13.34
C GLN A 114 0.48 -23.86 -12.06
N TYR A 115 0.39 -22.71 -11.38
CA TYR A 115 -0.14 -22.63 -10.03
C TYR A 115 -1.33 -21.70 -9.87
N THR A 116 -1.70 -20.94 -10.91
CA THR A 116 -2.89 -20.07 -10.84
C THR A 116 -4.05 -20.70 -11.58
N LEU A 117 -5.19 -20.85 -10.89
CA LEU A 117 -6.39 -21.36 -11.52
C LEU A 117 -6.82 -20.49 -12.69
N PRO A 118 -7.23 -21.06 -13.85
CA PRO A 118 -7.69 -20.26 -15.00
C PRO A 118 -8.83 -19.31 -14.66
N SER A 119 -9.73 -19.71 -13.76
CA SER A 119 -10.82 -18.86 -13.27
C SER A 119 -10.33 -17.65 -12.48
N LEU A 120 -9.22 -17.79 -11.76
CA LEU A 120 -8.60 -16.67 -11.03
C LEU A 120 -7.90 -15.72 -12.00
N MET A 121 -7.22 -16.23 -13.02
CA MET A 121 -6.64 -15.40 -14.08
C MET A 121 -7.72 -14.64 -14.87
N ASP A 122 -8.86 -15.29 -15.17
CA ASP A 122 -10.02 -14.60 -15.75
C ASP A 122 -10.55 -13.50 -14.82
N PHE A 123 -10.61 -13.78 -13.51
CA PHE A 123 -11.02 -12.78 -12.50
C PHE A 123 -10.07 -11.57 -12.48
N PHE A 124 -8.77 -11.74 -12.65
CA PHE A 124 -7.79 -10.65 -12.71
C PHE A 124 -7.86 -9.84 -14.01
N SER A 125 -8.48 -10.37 -15.06
CA SER A 125 -8.58 -9.67 -16.34
C SER A 125 -9.38 -8.37 -16.21
N PRO A 126 -9.00 -7.29 -16.95
CA PRO A 126 -9.66 -6.00 -16.86
C PRO A 126 -11.18 -6.10 -16.98
N SER A 127 -11.87 -5.61 -15.95
CA SER A 127 -13.35 -5.65 -15.88
C SER A 127 -13.88 -4.47 -15.06
N ARG A 128 -14.83 -3.72 -15.63
CA ARG A 128 -15.54 -2.65 -14.90
C ARG A 128 -16.50 -3.17 -13.83
N LYS A 129 -16.69 -4.49 -13.77
CA LYS A 129 -17.64 -5.15 -12.86
C LYS A 129 -16.96 -5.88 -11.72
N ARG A 130 -15.64 -5.99 -11.74
CA ARG A 130 -14.87 -6.76 -10.76
C ARG A 130 -13.92 -5.85 -10.02
N HIS A 131 -13.97 -5.89 -8.71
CA HIS A 131 -13.02 -5.24 -7.84
C HIS A 131 -11.60 -5.77 -8.09
N GLY A 132 -10.61 -4.88 -8.12
CA GLY A 132 -9.21 -5.25 -8.37
C GLY A 132 -8.88 -5.56 -9.84
N SER A 133 -9.71 -5.14 -10.79
CA SER A 133 -9.55 -5.41 -12.23
C SER A 133 -9.63 -4.12 -13.05
N PHE A 134 -8.93 -3.07 -12.65
CA PHE A 134 -9.09 -1.70 -13.15
C PHE A 134 -8.11 -1.29 -14.26
N TRP A 135 -7.38 -2.21 -14.89
CA TRP A 135 -6.23 -1.94 -15.78
C TRP A 135 -6.57 -1.47 -17.20
N PHE A 136 -7.77 -0.95 -17.48
CA PHE A 136 -8.21 -0.59 -18.84
C PHE A 136 -7.36 0.48 -19.51
N TYR A 137 -7.01 1.52 -18.75
CA TYR A 137 -6.28 2.68 -19.25
C TYR A 137 -5.01 2.92 -18.46
N TRP A 138 -4.47 1.86 -17.84
CA TRP A 138 -3.24 1.96 -17.07
C TRP A 138 -2.07 2.31 -17.99
N THR A 139 -1.37 3.39 -17.68
CA THR A 139 -0.33 3.95 -18.52
C THR A 139 1.05 3.82 -17.87
N THR A 140 2.10 4.04 -18.67
CA THR A 140 3.46 4.14 -18.15
C THR A 140 3.60 5.27 -17.11
N GLU A 141 2.83 6.36 -17.27
CA GLU A 141 2.82 7.45 -16.28
C GLU A 141 2.26 6.99 -14.93
N ASP A 142 1.22 6.15 -14.94
CA ASP A 142 0.67 5.56 -13.72
C ASP A 142 1.68 4.62 -13.06
N GLU A 143 2.37 3.78 -13.83
CA GLU A 143 3.43 2.92 -13.30
C GLU A 143 4.60 3.72 -12.72
N VAL A 144 5.03 4.81 -13.37
CA VAL A 144 6.07 5.69 -12.85
C VAL A 144 5.63 6.36 -11.55
N ALA A 145 4.39 6.85 -11.49
CA ALA A 145 3.83 7.42 -10.26
C ALA A 145 3.81 6.37 -9.12
N TRP A 146 3.41 5.13 -9.42
CA TRP A 146 3.44 4.04 -8.43
C TRP A 146 4.85 3.66 -8.00
N ARG A 147 5.85 3.69 -8.87
CA ARG A 147 7.25 3.45 -8.49
C ARG A 147 7.74 4.52 -7.51
N ASN A 148 7.43 5.79 -7.78
CA ASN A 148 7.76 6.88 -6.86
C ASN A 148 7.02 6.75 -5.52
N PHE A 149 5.73 6.40 -5.57
CA PHE A 149 4.94 6.12 -4.38
C PHE A 149 5.56 5.00 -3.54
N TYR A 150 5.98 3.89 -4.17
CA TYR A 150 6.64 2.78 -3.49
C TYR A 150 7.94 3.19 -2.81
N HIS A 151 8.76 4.01 -3.44
CA HIS A 151 9.98 4.51 -2.81
C HIS A 151 9.69 5.24 -1.50
N VAL A 152 8.67 6.07 -1.49
CA VAL A 152 8.28 6.81 -0.28
C VAL A 152 7.63 5.89 0.74
N TRP A 153 6.77 4.97 0.31
CA TRP A 153 6.11 4.01 1.19
C TRP A 153 7.10 3.05 1.84
N MET A 154 8.00 2.47 1.07
CA MET A 154 9.09 1.63 1.59
C MET A 154 9.96 2.39 2.57
N ARG A 155 10.23 3.66 2.29
CA ARG A 155 10.96 4.52 3.22
C ARG A 155 10.19 4.74 4.52
N LEU A 156 8.88 4.96 4.47
CA LEU A 156 8.03 5.10 5.65
C LEU A 156 8.12 3.85 6.54
N VAL A 157 7.91 2.68 5.94
CA VAL A 157 7.93 1.40 6.65
C VAL A 157 9.31 1.12 7.28
N ASN A 158 10.39 1.39 6.55
CA ASN A 158 11.75 1.19 7.04
C ASN A 158 12.15 2.20 8.14
N ASP A 159 11.76 3.47 8.00
CA ASP A 159 12.02 4.48 9.03
C ASP A 159 11.25 4.16 10.31
N TYR A 160 9.98 3.72 10.20
CA TYR A 160 9.20 3.24 11.34
C TYR A 160 9.87 2.07 12.06
N LYS A 161 10.31 1.06 11.32
CA LYS A 161 11.07 -0.07 11.87
C LYS A 161 12.34 0.38 12.58
N LYS A 162 13.11 1.32 11.98
CA LYS A 162 14.36 1.85 12.58
C LYS A 162 14.13 2.58 13.88
N LEU A 163 12.99 3.19 14.08
CA LEU A 163 12.57 3.81 15.33
C LEU A 163 12.08 2.80 16.38
N GLY A 164 12.05 1.52 16.06
CA GLY A 164 11.57 0.46 16.94
C GLY A 164 10.11 0.09 16.76
N GLY A 165 9.45 0.60 15.72
CA GLY A 165 8.09 0.25 15.35
C GLY A 165 7.95 -1.20 14.88
N ARG A 166 6.80 -1.79 15.17
CA ARG A 166 6.49 -3.17 14.79
C ARG A 166 5.90 -3.22 13.38
N ILE A 167 6.49 -4.07 12.55
CA ILE A 167 6.02 -4.37 11.20
C ILE A 167 5.64 -5.85 11.15
N THR A 168 4.52 -6.16 10.52
CA THR A 168 4.12 -7.53 10.19
C THR A 168 4.17 -7.78 8.68
N CYS A 169 4.11 -9.04 8.30
CA CYS A 169 4.24 -9.48 6.91
C CYS A 169 2.92 -10.12 6.45
N GLY A 170 2.03 -9.32 5.88
CA GLY A 170 0.83 -9.75 5.21
C GLY A 170 0.93 -9.58 3.70
N SER A 171 0.26 -10.36 2.87
CA SER A 171 0.32 -10.26 1.40
C SER A 171 -0.98 -9.81 0.76
N ASP A 172 -2.11 -9.96 1.44
CA ASP A 172 -3.45 -9.68 0.88
C ASP A 172 -3.68 -10.33 -0.50
N SER A 173 -3.18 -11.56 -0.67
CA SER A 173 -3.25 -12.29 -1.95
C SER A 173 -4.69 -12.67 -2.31
N GLY A 174 -4.95 -12.82 -3.62
CA GLY A 174 -6.26 -13.16 -4.19
C GLY A 174 -6.83 -12.08 -5.12
N PHE A 175 -6.13 -10.96 -5.26
CA PHE A 175 -6.45 -9.84 -6.15
C PHE A 175 -5.24 -9.42 -6.98
N ILE A 176 -5.47 -8.65 -8.03
CA ILE A 176 -4.45 -7.84 -8.74
C ILE A 176 -3.23 -8.69 -9.15
N TYR A 177 -3.49 -9.86 -9.76
CA TYR A 177 -2.46 -10.83 -10.18
C TYR A 177 -1.60 -11.41 -9.05
N LYS A 178 -2.06 -11.32 -7.78
CA LYS A 178 -1.35 -11.89 -6.65
C LYS A 178 -1.99 -13.20 -6.19
N THR A 179 -1.20 -14.25 -6.18
CA THR A 179 -1.64 -15.61 -5.86
C THR A 179 -1.17 -16.04 -4.48
N TYR A 180 -1.96 -16.88 -3.84
CA TYR A 180 -1.64 -17.41 -2.50
C TYR A 180 -0.30 -18.13 -2.52
N GLY A 181 0.47 -17.99 -1.46
CA GLY A 181 1.82 -18.54 -1.33
C GLY A 181 2.86 -17.65 -2.00
N PHE A 182 2.77 -17.44 -3.31
CA PHE A 182 3.72 -16.61 -4.06
C PHE A 182 3.68 -15.15 -3.61
N GLY A 183 2.49 -14.60 -3.35
CA GLY A 183 2.37 -13.24 -2.82
C GLY A 183 3.04 -13.07 -1.46
N TYR A 184 3.04 -14.09 -0.62
CA TYR A 184 3.74 -14.03 0.66
C TYR A 184 5.27 -13.95 0.47
N ILE A 185 5.82 -14.74 -0.44
CA ILE A 185 7.26 -14.66 -0.77
C ILE A 185 7.61 -13.27 -1.34
N GLU A 186 6.75 -12.75 -2.23
CA GLU A 186 6.95 -11.39 -2.77
C GLU A 186 6.93 -10.32 -1.67
N GLU A 187 6.08 -10.44 -0.64
CA GLU A 187 6.09 -9.50 0.48
C GLU A 187 7.41 -9.53 1.26
N LEU A 188 7.98 -10.72 1.47
CA LEU A 188 9.31 -10.85 2.09
C LEU A 188 10.39 -10.14 1.23
N GLU A 189 10.33 -10.29 -0.09
CA GLU A 189 11.25 -9.62 -1.04
C GLU A 189 11.05 -8.11 -1.03
N LEU A 190 9.81 -7.63 -0.95
CA LEU A 190 9.48 -6.21 -0.91
C LEU A 190 9.93 -5.55 0.41
N LEU A 191 9.81 -6.23 1.53
CA LEU A 191 10.38 -5.77 2.80
C LEU A 191 11.92 -5.67 2.71
N GLN A 192 12.57 -6.63 2.06
CA GLN A 192 14.00 -6.56 1.81
C GLN A 192 14.37 -5.40 0.86
N GLU A 193 13.59 -5.19 -0.21
CA GLU A 193 13.72 -4.03 -1.11
C GLU A 193 13.56 -2.71 -0.35
N ALA A 194 12.67 -2.67 0.64
CA ALA A 194 12.49 -1.52 1.53
C ALA A 194 13.68 -1.24 2.46
N GLY A 195 14.67 -2.15 2.50
CA GLY A 195 15.90 -1.99 3.26
C GLY A 195 15.94 -2.74 4.61
N PHE A 196 15.08 -3.72 4.78
CA PHE A 196 15.15 -4.63 5.92
C PHE A 196 16.28 -5.66 5.73
N HIS A 197 17.03 -5.94 6.80
CA HIS A 197 17.95 -7.06 6.79
C HIS A 197 17.14 -8.39 6.74
N PRO A 198 17.65 -9.47 6.09
CA PRO A 198 16.91 -10.73 5.98
C PRO A 198 16.37 -11.29 7.32
N LEU A 199 17.11 -11.14 8.41
CA LEU A 199 16.62 -11.55 9.73
C LEU A 199 15.49 -10.66 10.26
N GLU A 200 15.49 -9.38 9.95
CA GLU A 200 14.38 -8.48 10.29
C GLU A 200 13.12 -8.83 9.51
N VAL A 201 13.26 -9.22 8.23
CA VAL A 201 12.15 -9.72 7.41
C VAL A 201 11.54 -10.96 8.03
N LEU A 202 12.37 -11.92 8.48
CA LEU A 202 11.88 -13.12 9.16
C LEU A 202 11.17 -12.78 10.48
N GLN A 203 11.66 -11.78 11.22
CA GLN A 203 10.99 -11.31 12.45
C GLN A 203 9.61 -10.70 12.17
N CYS A 204 9.42 -10.04 11.02
CA CYS A 204 8.11 -9.54 10.61
C CYS A 204 7.13 -10.68 10.27
N ALA A 205 7.64 -11.85 9.91
CA ALA A 205 6.92 -13.01 9.41
C ALA A 205 6.59 -14.06 10.50
N THR A 206 7.16 -13.91 11.69
CA THR A 206 7.05 -14.88 12.82
C THR A 206 6.67 -14.18 14.12
#